data_ce3edfc7783f7eb8dd17e9c4616f2ae5
#
_entry.id   ce3edfc7783f7eb8dd17e9c4616f2ae5
#
_cell.length_a   1.000
_cell.length_b   1.000
_cell.length_c   1.000
_cell.angle_alpha   90.00
_cell.angle_beta   90.00
_cell.angle_gamma   90.00
#
_symmetry.space_group_name_H-M   'P 1'
#
loop_
_entity.id
_entity.type
_entity.pdbx_description
1 polymer ?
#
loop_
_entity_poly.entity_id
_entity_poly.type
_entity_poly.pdbx_seq_one_letter_code
_entity_poly.pdbx_strand_id
1 'polypeptide(L)'
;MTKVQISGYGDNLTINGTRLGDLSPADHEAIEKAKGGQNYAPLENVVVSSVQDLSTLICRKPDPEGVKAYIEEELLDGLCCYSAVNQGQLNETIVQAVIKHLTEERIPTVPRSIRHKYMSAFLLAATAITGMDKVVPKVAGVEAAELLAKLSRRWGYRVKGIPSNEALLVVAANNFHGRSLFAVSASTDKESREDFGPFLPGIEVVPFNDADALEELFKAKGDRIAGFIVEPIQGEAGVIVPSEDYHPRVAELCKQYNVLYCVDEVQTGFGRTGVDFAHQLYGVKPDLMGCGKAAGAGIMPVSFAAGRAEVINTLTPGSEGSTFGGFPLAAVTAVYAIKVLVEENLAQNAREKGARLLDHFESIRQDFPDRIKEGRGKGLLTAFQMFDEPHLDGHKVSLGLLKEGIYAKETHRHTVRVAPALTITNEGIDHIAEALRKVIASL
;
A
#
# COMPACT_ATOMS: atom_id res chain seq x y z
N MET A 1 -25.06 27.18 -19.38
CA MET A 1 -24.46 26.16 -18.49
C MET A 1 -25.57 25.60 -17.64
N THR A 2 -25.83 24.30 -17.74
CA THR A 2 -26.80 23.62 -16.88
C THR A 2 -26.26 23.63 -15.46
N LYS A 3 -26.98 24.24 -14.51
CA LYS A 3 -26.55 24.23 -13.09
C LYS A 3 -26.66 22.80 -12.57
N VAL A 4 -25.60 22.32 -11.89
CA VAL A 4 -25.65 21.04 -11.20
C VAL A 4 -26.69 21.13 -10.08
N GLN A 5 -27.61 20.18 -10.03
CA GLN A 5 -28.62 20.06 -8.96
C GLN A 5 -28.24 18.87 -8.09
N ILE A 6 -28.02 19.11 -6.81
CA ILE A 6 -27.66 18.08 -5.81
C ILE A 6 -28.61 18.24 -4.62
N SER A 7 -29.24 17.13 -4.20
CA SER A 7 -30.13 17.09 -3.02
C SER A 7 -30.05 15.72 -2.35
N GLY A 8 -30.49 15.65 -1.08
CA GLY A 8 -30.50 14.40 -0.32
C GLY A 8 -29.14 14.00 0.25
N TYR A 9 -29.08 12.79 0.86
CA TYR A 9 -27.89 12.19 1.45
C TYR A 9 -28.01 10.66 1.42
N GLY A 10 -26.87 9.96 1.37
CA GLY A 10 -26.83 8.49 1.28
C GLY A 10 -27.56 8.00 0.04
N ASP A 11 -28.36 6.95 0.16
CA ASP A 11 -29.17 6.42 -0.95
C ASP A 11 -30.21 7.40 -1.50
N ASN A 12 -30.55 8.45 -0.75
CA ASN A 12 -31.43 9.53 -1.21
C ASN A 12 -30.67 10.66 -1.92
N LEU A 13 -29.34 10.58 -2.04
CA LEU A 13 -28.56 11.55 -2.80
C LEU A 13 -29.00 11.52 -4.27
N THR A 14 -29.41 12.70 -4.77
CA THR A 14 -29.85 12.88 -6.16
C THR A 14 -28.98 13.90 -6.86
N ILE A 15 -28.41 13.56 -7.99
CA ILE A 15 -27.60 14.44 -8.83
C ILE A 15 -28.24 14.56 -10.20
N ASN A 16 -28.67 15.76 -10.57
CA ASN A 16 -29.36 16.07 -11.82
C ASN A 16 -30.53 15.11 -12.14
N GLY A 17 -31.28 14.71 -11.12
CA GLY A 17 -32.44 13.80 -11.24
C GLY A 17 -32.10 12.30 -11.09
N THR A 18 -30.84 11.91 -11.08
CA THR A 18 -30.41 10.52 -10.83
C THR A 18 -30.27 10.30 -9.34
N ARG A 19 -31.05 9.40 -8.74
CA ARG A 19 -30.98 9.02 -7.32
C ARG A 19 -30.01 7.86 -7.14
N LEU A 20 -29.05 7.99 -6.20
CA LEU A 20 -27.97 7.03 -6.02
C LEU A 20 -28.46 5.64 -5.61
N GLY A 21 -29.45 5.58 -4.69
CA GLY A 21 -30.01 4.31 -4.20
C GLY A 21 -30.82 3.52 -5.23
N ASP A 22 -31.20 4.15 -6.36
CA ASP A 22 -31.94 3.48 -7.43
C ASP A 22 -31.01 2.82 -8.47
N LEU A 23 -29.70 3.09 -8.40
CA LEU A 23 -28.73 2.56 -9.36
C LEU A 23 -28.44 1.10 -9.09
N SER A 24 -28.56 0.27 -10.14
CA SER A 24 -28.06 -1.10 -10.16
C SER A 24 -26.54 -1.13 -10.34
N PRO A 25 -25.87 -2.26 -10.07
CA PRO A 25 -24.44 -2.42 -10.39
C PRO A 25 -24.13 -2.14 -11.87
N ALA A 26 -25.00 -2.48 -12.79
CA ALA A 26 -24.84 -2.19 -14.22
C ALA A 26 -24.94 -0.67 -14.51
N ASP A 27 -25.79 0.07 -13.79
CA ASP A 27 -25.87 1.54 -13.92
C ASP A 27 -24.59 2.20 -13.42
N HIS A 28 -24.02 1.74 -12.30
CA HIS A 28 -22.72 2.21 -11.79
C HIS A 28 -21.64 1.99 -12.82
N GLU A 29 -21.52 0.79 -13.38
CA GLU A 29 -20.56 0.47 -14.44
C GLU A 29 -20.73 1.37 -15.67
N ALA A 30 -21.98 1.56 -16.13
CA ALA A 30 -22.27 2.41 -17.28
C ALA A 30 -21.87 3.87 -17.03
N ILE A 31 -22.12 4.41 -15.83
CA ILE A 31 -21.73 5.76 -15.45
C ILE A 31 -20.20 5.89 -15.40
N GLU A 32 -19.52 4.94 -14.78
CA GLU A 32 -18.06 4.94 -14.70
C GLU A 32 -17.41 4.86 -16.08
N LYS A 33 -17.91 4.00 -16.96
CA LYS A 33 -17.44 3.93 -18.37
C LYS A 33 -17.69 5.21 -19.14
N ALA A 34 -18.81 5.88 -18.89
CA ALA A 34 -19.19 7.10 -19.63
C ALA A 34 -18.54 8.37 -19.07
N LYS A 35 -18.17 8.44 -17.81
CA LYS A 35 -17.72 9.64 -17.10
C LYS A 35 -16.34 9.54 -16.48
N GLY A 36 -15.86 8.33 -16.20
CA GLY A 36 -14.55 8.07 -15.61
C GLY A 36 -13.47 7.75 -16.64
N GLY A 37 -12.21 7.78 -16.19
CA GLY A 37 -11.08 7.22 -16.95
C GLY A 37 -11.11 5.70 -16.91
N GLN A 38 -10.69 5.05 -18.00
CA GLN A 38 -10.67 3.58 -18.10
C GLN A 38 -9.34 2.99 -17.60
N ASN A 39 -8.85 3.45 -16.45
CA ASN A 39 -7.55 3.08 -15.89
C ASN A 39 -7.59 1.92 -14.87
N TYR A 40 -8.77 1.39 -14.59
CA TYR A 40 -8.97 0.20 -13.75
C TYR A 40 -9.84 -0.84 -14.46
N ALA A 41 -9.58 -2.12 -14.17
CA ALA A 41 -10.40 -3.24 -14.58
C ALA A 41 -11.03 -3.88 -13.35
N PRO A 42 -12.30 -3.59 -13.01
CA PRO A 42 -13.01 -4.29 -11.95
C PRO A 42 -13.12 -5.79 -12.24
N LEU A 43 -13.10 -6.65 -11.22
CA LEU A 43 -13.24 -8.09 -11.38
C LEU A 43 -14.61 -8.47 -11.93
N GLU A 44 -15.66 -7.92 -11.36
CA GLU A 44 -17.05 -8.08 -11.75
C GLU A 44 -17.87 -6.84 -11.38
N ASN A 45 -19.14 -6.85 -11.76
CA ASN A 45 -20.12 -5.82 -11.46
C ASN A 45 -20.56 -5.89 -9.98
N VAL A 46 -19.64 -5.58 -9.08
CA VAL A 46 -19.84 -5.59 -7.62
C VAL A 46 -19.69 -4.18 -7.08
N VAL A 47 -20.68 -3.72 -6.33
CA VAL A 47 -20.68 -2.39 -5.70
C VAL A 47 -20.73 -2.55 -4.19
N VAL A 48 -19.72 -2.07 -3.49
CA VAL A 48 -19.70 -2.04 -2.01
C VAL A 48 -20.72 -1.02 -1.52
N SER A 49 -21.66 -1.44 -0.68
CA SER A 49 -22.70 -0.57 -0.10
C SER A 49 -22.40 -0.20 1.36
N SER A 50 -21.79 -1.09 2.12
CA SER A 50 -21.45 -0.87 3.53
C SER A 50 -20.42 -1.90 4.00
N VAL A 51 -20.15 -1.90 5.31
CA VAL A 51 -19.35 -2.94 5.97
C VAL A 51 -20.19 -3.59 7.06
N GLN A 52 -20.01 -4.89 7.27
CA GLN A 52 -20.62 -5.62 8.38
C GLN A 52 -19.72 -5.60 9.61
N ASP A 53 -18.43 -5.79 9.41
CA ASP A 53 -17.40 -5.79 10.45
C ASP A 53 -16.06 -5.32 9.90
N LEU A 54 -14.98 -5.46 10.67
CA LEU A 54 -13.63 -5.01 10.30
C LEU A 54 -13.04 -5.70 9.06
N SER A 55 -13.61 -6.82 8.64
CA SER A 55 -13.07 -7.66 7.53
C SER A 55 -14.11 -8.00 6.47
N THR A 56 -15.39 -7.74 6.71
CA THR A 56 -16.51 -8.16 5.84
C THR A 56 -17.21 -6.96 5.21
N LEU A 57 -17.27 -6.95 3.88
CA LEU A 57 -17.95 -5.95 3.07
C LEU A 57 -19.38 -6.44 2.75
N ILE A 58 -20.34 -5.53 2.74
CA ILE A 58 -21.66 -5.75 2.16
C ILE A 58 -21.66 -5.22 0.74
N CYS A 59 -21.88 -6.07 -0.22
CA CYS A 59 -21.79 -5.77 -1.64
C CYS A 59 -23.11 -6.02 -2.35
N ARG A 60 -23.44 -5.15 -3.32
CA ARG A 60 -24.55 -5.35 -4.28
C ARG A 60 -24.00 -6.02 -5.54
N LYS A 61 -24.58 -7.12 -5.94
CA LYS A 61 -24.29 -7.85 -7.18
C LYS A 61 -25.54 -7.92 -8.04
N PRO A 62 -25.41 -8.11 -9.37
CA PRO A 62 -26.55 -8.41 -10.21
C PRO A 62 -27.30 -9.64 -9.70
N ASP A 63 -28.65 -9.57 -9.65
CA ASP A 63 -29.46 -10.72 -9.29
C ASP A 63 -29.40 -11.77 -10.41
N PRO A 64 -28.88 -12.99 -10.15
CA PRO A 64 -28.77 -14.03 -11.16
C PRO A 64 -30.11 -14.53 -11.69
N GLU A 65 -31.20 -14.34 -10.91
CA GLU A 65 -32.56 -14.71 -11.32
C GLU A 65 -33.26 -13.58 -12.09
N GLY A 66 -32.68 -12.37 -12.10
CA GLY A 66 -33.22 -11.20 -12.79
C GLY A 66 -34.55 -10.66 -12.22
N VAL A 67 -34.90 -11.06 -11.00
CA VAL A 67 -36.14 -10.61 -10.31
C VAL A 67 -35.97 -9.22 -9.69
N LYS A 68 -34.76 -8.95 -9.18
CA LYS A 68 -34.39 -7.68 -8.59
C LYS A 68 -33.28 -7.01 -9.39
N ALA A 69 -33.07 -5.71 -9.17
CA ALA A 69 -31.93 -5.00 -9.78
C ALA A 69 -30.59 -5.50 -9.25
N TYR A 70 -30.55 -5.93 -7.99
CA TYR A 70 -29.36 -6.50 -7.32
C TYR A 70 -29.77 -7.35 -6.12
N ILE A 71 -28.83 -8.17 -5.66
CA ILE A 71 -28.86 -8.84 -4.36
C ILE A 71 -27.71 -8.31 -3.50
N GLU A 72 -27.84 -8.38 -2.19
CA GLU A 72 -26.76 -8.06 -1.25
C GLU A 72 -26.09 -9.35 -0.77
N GLU A 73 -24.77 -9.35 -0.75
CA GLU A 73 -23.95 -10.45 -0.27
C GLU A 73 -22.79 -9.94 0.59
N GLU A 74 -22.35 -10.78 1.51
CA GLU A 74 -21.15 -10.58 2.32
C GLU A 74 -19.90 -11.03 1.55
N LEU A 75 -18.85 -10.22 1.57
CA LEU A 75 -17.55 -10.55 1.04
C LEU A 75 -16.48 -10.36 2.09
N LEU A 76 -15.76 -11.42 2.44
CA LEU A 76 -14.54 -11.31 3.24
C LEU A 76 -13.46 -10.60 2.43
N ASP A 77 -12.97 -9.46 2.94
CA ASP A 77 -11.92 -8.66 2.29
C ASP A 77 -10.55 -9.32 2.43
N GLY A 78 -10.19 -10.17 1.49
CA GLY A 78 -8.90 -10.84 1.40
C GLY A 78 -7.79 -9.99 0.78
N LEU A 79 -8.02 -8.68 0.47
CA LEU A 79 -7.03 -7.79 -0.14
C LEU A 79 -6.69 -6.55 0.70
N CYS A 80 -7.59 -6.12 1.59
CA CYS A 80 -7.38 -5.01 2.52
C CYS A 80 -6.98 -3.71 1.82
N CYS A 81 -7.58 -3.43 0.64
CA CYS A 81 -7.24 -2.29 -0.21
C CYS A 81 -5.71 -2.10 -0.35
N TYR A 82 -4.99 -3.17 -0.67
CA TYR A 82 -3.51 -3.18 -0.82
C TYR A 82 -2.77 -2.72 0.44
N SER A 83 -3.19 -3.17 1.61
CA SER A 83 -2.68 -2.77 2.94
C SER A 83 -3.08 -1.35 3.39
N ALA A 84 -4.14 -0.76 2.85
CA ALA A 84 -4.59 0.55 3.30
C ALA A 84 -5.46 0.48 4.57
N VAL A 85 -6.08 -0.68 4.84
CA VAL A 85 -7.03 -0.91 5.94
C VAL A 85 -6.52 -1.96 6.92
N ASN A 86 -5.24 -1.91 7.25
CA ASN A 86 -4.61 -2.88 8.18
C ASN A 86 -5.37 -3.01 9.50
N GLN A 87 -5.89 -1.90 10.04
CA GLN A 87 -6.65 -1.83 11.29
C GLN A 87 -8.08 -2.36 11.16
N GLY A 88 -8.46 -2.87 9.99
CA GLY A 88 -9.82 -3.26 9.65
C GLY A 88 -10.65 -2.11 9.09
N GLN A 89 -11.73 -2.47 8.38
CA GLN A 89 -12.65 -1.50 7.77
C GLN A 89 -13.36 -0.68 8.85
N LEU A 90 -13.27 0.65 8.76
CA LEU A 90 -13.94 1.59 9.65
C LEU A 90 -13.76 1.26 11.14
N ASN A 91 -12.54 0.95 11.58
CA ASN A 91 -12.25 0.63 13.00
C ASN A 91 -12.84 1.69 13.92
N GLU A 92 -13.67 1.26 14.88
CA GLU A 92 -14.50 2.12 15.73
C GLU A 92 -13.66 3.14 16.52
N THR A 93 -12.52 2.73 17.06
CA THR A 93 -11.64 3.64 17.82
C THR A 93 -11.17 4.81 16.96
N ILE A 94 -10.86 4.57 15.69
CA ILE A 94 -10.37 5.59 14.76
C ILE A 94 -11.55 6.45 14.29
N VAL A 95 -12.68 5.83 13.93
CA VAL A 95 -13.90 6.53 13.50
C VAL A 95 -14.39 7.48 14.58
N GLN A 96 -14.48 7.04 15.85
CA GLN A 96 -14.92 7.89 16.95
C GLN A 96 -13.97 9.07 17.20
N ALA A 97 -12.67 8.88 17.08
CA ALA A 97 -11.72 9.97 17.18
C ALA A 97 -11.90 11.01 16.06
N VAL A 98 -12.18 10.57 14.84
CA VAL A 98 -12.47 11.43 13.69
C VAL A 98 -13.78 12.21 13.91
N ILE A 99 -14.84 11.51 14.31
CA ILE A 99 -16.15 12.15 14.62
C ILE A 99 -15.98 13.20 15.70
N LYS A 100 -15.32 12.86 16.81
CA LYS A 100 -15.05 13.79 17.91
C LYS A 100 -14.29 15.03 17.45
N HIS A 101 -13.25 14.82 16.61
CA HIS A 101 -12.51 15.94 16.04
C HIS A 101 -13.41 16.87 15.22
N LEU A 102 -14.28 16.32 14.37
CA LEU A 102 -15.14 17.10 13.47
C LEU A 102 -16.29 17.81 14.20
N THR A 103 -16.86 17.19 15.23
CA THR A 103 -18.08 17.67 15.89
C THR A 103 -17.82 18.49 17.16
N GLU A 104 -16.85 18.05 17.98
CA GLU A 104 -16.57 18.65 19.29
C GLU A 104 -15.35 19.58 19.26
N GLU A 105 -14.18 19.08 18.84
CA GLU A 105 -12.93 19.85 18.89
C GLU A 105 -12.84 20.89 17.77
N ARG A 106 -13.36 20.58 16.58
CA ARG A 106 -13.55 21.48 15.46
C ARG A 106 -12.32 22.30 15.08
N ILE A 107 -11.12 21.67 15.11
CA ILE A 107 -9.88 22.34 14.72
C ILE A 107 -9.87 22.45 13.19
N PRO A 108 -9.85 23.67 12.63
CA PRO A 108 -9.92 23.86 11.19
C PRO A 108 -8.60 23.48 10.50
N THR A 109 -8.67 23.20 9.21
CA THR A 109 -7.48 23.12 8.38
C THR A 109 -6.79 24.48 8.31
N VAL A 110 -5.51 24.53 8.67
CA VAL A 110 -4.71 25.75 8.71
C VAL A 110 -3.42 25.56 7.90
N PRO A 111 -2.87 26.64 7.31
CA PRO A 111 -1.58 26.57 6.63
C PRO A 111 -0.46 26.23 7.63
N ARG A 112 0.61 25.63 7.14
CA ARG A 112 1.77 25.21 7.97
C ARG A 112 2.50 26.36 8.70
N SER A 113 2.22 27.59 8.33
CA SER A 113 2.68 28.79 9.07
C SER A 113 1.99 28.95 10.44
N ILE A 114 0.86 28.27 10.65
CA ILE A 114 0.15 28.22 11.93
C ILE A 114 0.20 26.78 12.47
N ARG A 115 0.41 26.63 13.76
CA ARG A 115 0.48 25.31 14.42
C ARG A 115 -0.89 24.88 14.92
N HIS A 116 -1.11 23.55 14.90
CA HIS A 116 -2.25 22.92 15.57
C HIS A 116 -1.75 21.76 16.45
N LYS A 117 -2.48 21.44 17.53
CA LYS A 117 -2.06 20.47 18.55
C LYS A 117 -1.80 19.06 18.00
N TYR A 118 -2.58 18.61 17.03
CA TYR A 118 -2.44 17.27 16.47
C TYR A 118 -1.20 17.07 15.60
N MET A 119 -0.59 18.13 15.07
CA MET A 119 0.67 17.99 14.38
C MET A 119 1.76 17.48 15.33
N SER A 120 1.86 18.04 16.54
CA SER A 120 2.83 17.56 17.53
C SER A 120 2.56 16.13 17.96
N ALA A 121 1.29 15.77 18.18
CA ALA A 121 0.89 14.38 18.49
C ALA A 121 1.28 13.41 17.37
N PHE A 122 1.00 13.77 16.11
CA PHE A 122 1.38 12.96 14.96
C PHE A 122 2.89 12.78 14.84
N LEU A 123 3.67 13.87 14.96
CA LEU A 123 5.14 13.79 14.87
C LEU A 123 5.72 12.91 15.99
N LEU A 124 5.22 13.03 17.22
CA LEU A 124 5.63 12.17 18.33
C LEU A 124 5.27 10.70 18.11
N ALA A 125 4.06 10.41 17.69
CA ALA A 125 3.62 9.03 17.43
C ALA A 125 4.40 8.41 16.25
N ALA A 126 4.55 9.15 15.15
CA ALA A 126 5.25 8.66 13.96
C ALA A 126 6.75 8.45 14.20
N THR A 127 7.43 9.34 14.92
CA THR A 127 8.84 9.14 15.29
C THR A 127 9.00 7.97 16.26
N ALA A 128 8.08 7.81 17.22
CA ALA A 128 8.13 6.72 18.18
C ALA A 128 7.99 5.35 17.52
N ILE A 129 6.99 5.18 16.64
CA ILE A 129 6.75 3.87 16.01
C ILE A 129 7.80 3.54 14.95
N THR A 130 8.31 4.52 14.20
CA THR A 130 9.33 4.29 13.17
C THR A 130 10.75 4.19 13.74
N GLY A 131 11.00 4.66 14.96
CA GLY A 131 12.34 4.78 15.53
C GLY A 131 13.24 5.76 14.76
N MET A 132 12.64 6.67 13.97
CA MET A 132 13.35 7.69 13.20
C MET A 132 13.39 9.03 13.93
N ASP A 133 14.39 9.86 13.62
CA ASP A 133 14.59 11.11 14.32
C ASP A 133 13.56 12.17 13.96
N LYS A 134 13.14 12.21 12.68
CA LYS A 134 12.24 13.25 12.14
C LYS A 134 11.28 12.73 11.11
N VAL A 135 10.14 13.41 10.99
CA VAL A 135 9.04 13.07 10.07
C VAL A 135 8.63 14.30 9.26
N VAL A 136 8.40 14.11 7.98
CA VAL A 136 7.85 15.12 7.06
C VAL A 136 6.50 14.62 6.52
N PRO A 137 5.37 15.18 6.97
CA PRO A 137 4.04 14.75 6.55
C PRO A 137 3.76 15.00 5.07
N LYS A 138 3.05 14.07 4.45
CA LYS A 138 2.53 14.09 3.08
C LYS A 138 1.09 13.58 3.06
N VAL A 139 0.50 13.40 1.88
CA VAL A 139 -0.87 12.93 1.70
C VAL A 139 -0.88 11.54 1.07
N ALA A 140 -0.42 11.40 -0.17
CA ALA A 140 -0.41 10.13 -0.89
C ALA A 140 0.93 9.39 -0.72
N GLY A 141 0.91 8.04 -0.78
CA GLY A 141 2.12 7.24 -0.68
C GLY A 141 3.20 7.60 -1.71
N VAL A 142 2.79 7.93 -2.94
CA VAL A 142 3.71 8.39 -3.97
C VAL A 142 4.44 9.69 -3.59
N GLU A 143 3.79 10.60 -2.86
CA GLU A 143 4.47 11.81 -2.37
C GLU A 143 5.55 11.48 -1.32
N ALA A 144 5.34 10.44 -0.50
CA ALA A 144 6.37 9.96 0.40
C ALA A 144 7.56 9.36 -0.38
N ALA A 145 7.31 8.52 -1.38
CA ALA A 145 8.35 7.95 -2.24
C ALA A 145 9.13 9.04 -3.02
N GLU A 146 8.44 10.03 -3.60
CA GLU A 146 9.10 11.19 -4.22
C GLU A 146 9.94 11.98 -3.24
N LEU A 147 9.49 12.10 -1.99
CA LEU A 147 10.24 12.81 -0.96
C LEU A 147 11.51 12.04 -0.58
N LEU A 148 11.52 10.70 -0.58
CA LEU A 148 12.75 9.91 -0.43
C LEU A 148 13.76 10.30 -1.52
N ALA A 149 13.32 10.33 -2.77
CA ALA A 149 14.16 10.70 -3.92
C ALA A 149 14.69 12.14 -3.81
N LYS A 150 13.83 13.10 -3.46
CA LYS A 150 14.18 14.52 -3.30
C LYS A 150 15.17 14.72 -2.15
N LEU A 151 14.94 14.08 -1.01
CA LEU A 151 15.82 14.15 0.15
C LEU A 151 17.19 13.54 -0.16
N SER A 152 17.22 12.39 -0.84
CA SER A 152 18.46 11.74 -1.24
C SER A 152 19.28 12.64 -2.15
N ARG A 153 18.71 13.20 -3.23
CA ARG A 153 19.41 14.14 -4.10
C ARG A 153 19.91 15.37 -3.35
N ARG A 154 19.05 15.96 -2.49
CA ARG A 154 19.41 17.15 -1.72
C ARG A 154 20.52 16.88 -0.73
N TRP A 155 20.50 15.75 -0.04
CA TRP A 155 21.58 15.30 0.83
C TRP A 155 22.87 15.04 0.01
N GLY A 156 22.73 14.38 -1.15
CA GLY A 156 23.85 14.17 -2.08
C GLY A 156 24.58 15.45 -2.45
N TYR A 157 23.84 16.51 -2.74
CA TYR A 157 24.44 17.81 -3.08
C TYR A 157 25.01 18.57 -1.87
N ARG A 158 24.32 18.54 -0.73
CA ARG A 158 24.65 19.40 0.41
C ARG A 158 25.59 18.77 1.43
N VAL A 159 25.56 17.43 1.53
CA VAL A 159 26.31 16.68 2.55
C VAL A 159 27.38 15.79 1.88
N LYS A 160 27.01 14.97 0.92
CA LYS A 160 27.97 14.11 0.22
C LYS A 160 28.89 14.88 -0.73
N GLY A 161 28.48 16.05 -1.23
CA GLY A 161 29.30 16.90 -2.10
C GLY A 161 29.24 16.52 -3.58
N ILE A 162 28.19 15.83 -4.03
CA ILE A 162 27.96 15.51 -5.44
C ILE A 162 27.79 16.83 -6.21
N PRO A 163 28.43 17.00 -7.40
CA PRO A 163 28.26 18.20 -8.21
C PRO A 163 26.79 18.42 -8.61
N SER A 164 26.40 19.69 -8.77
CA SER A 164 25.03 20.07 -9.11
C SER A 164 24.53 19.34 -10.36
N ASN A 165 23.30 18.79 -10.29
CA ASN A 165 22.62 18.02 -11.36
C ASN A 165 23.26 16.65 -11.69
N GLU A 166 24.23 16.17 -10.90
CA GLU A 166 24.88 14.88 -11.14
C GLU A 166 24.44 13.76 -10.22
N ALA A 167 23.63 14.06 -9.19
CA ALA A 167 23.20 13.06 -8.23
C ALA A 167 22.32 11.99 -8.87
N LEU A 168 22.77 10.74 -8.77
CA LEU A 168 22.06 9.55 -9.22
C LEU A 168 21.22 8.96 -8.07
N LEU A 169 20.10 8.38 -8.43
CA LEU A 169 19.27 7.53 -7.57
C LEU A 169 19.31 6.11 -8.13
N VAL A 170 19.35 5.14 -7.25
CA VAL A 170 19.23 3.73 -7.63
C VAL A 170 17.90 3.20 -7.14
N VAL A 171 17.24 2.38 -7.94
CA VAL A 171 16.01 1.66 -7.59
C VAL A 171 16.14 0.19 -7.98
N ALA A 172 15.36 -0.69 -7.33
CA ALA A 172 15.29 -2.07 -7.74
C ALA A 172 14.33 -2.26 -8.94
N ALA A 173 14.59 -3.20 -9.82
CA ALA A 173 13.66 -3.58 -10.89
C ALA A 173 12.35 -4.13 -10.29
N ASN A 174 11.26 -4.05 -11.05
CA ASN A 174 9.90 -4.47 -10.66
C ASN A 174 9.34 -3.77 -9.43
N ASN A 175 9.86 -2.56 -9.11
CA ASN A 175 9.36 -1.74 -8.02
C ASN A 175 7.98 -1.15 -8.33
N PHE A 176 7.28 -0.78 -7.24
CA PHE A 176 6.09 0.05 -7.32
C PHE A 176 6.16 1.20 -6.30
N HIS A 177 6.63 2.36 -6.74
CA HIS A 177 6.71 3.57 -5.91
C HIS A 177 5.57 4.57 -6.17
N GLY A 178 4.55 4.16 -6.95
CA GLY A 178 3.41 4.98 -7.33
C GLY A 178 3.29 5.24 -8.83
N ARG A 179 2.58 6.31 -9.19
CA ARG A 179 2.24 6.64 -10.59
C ARG A 179 2.56 8.09 -10.98
N SER A 180 3.37 8.82 -10.21
CA SER A 180 3.89 10.13 -10.60
C SER A 180 4.97 10.01 -11.66
N LEU A 181 5.38 11.13 -12.27
CA LEU A 181 6.46 11.13 -13.28
C LEU A 181 7.77 10.55 -12.71
N PHE A 182 8.09 10.79 -11.42
CA PHE A 182 9.24 10.15 -10.78
C PHE A 182 9.04 8.63 -10.70
N ALA A 183 7.93 8.18 -10.15
CA ALA A 183 7.67 6.75 -9.95
C ALA A 183 7.62 5.99 -11.27
N VAL A 184 7.01 6.56 -12.30
CA VAL A 184 6.99 6.02 -13.66
C VAL A 184 8.40 5.99 -14.28
N SER A 185 9.22 7.02 -14.02
CA SER A 185 10.63 7.02 -14.48
C SER A 185 11.48 5.95 -13.79
N ALA A 186 11.17 5.63 -12.53
CA ALA A 186 11.85 4.62 -11.73
C ALA A 186 11.31 3.19 -11.98
N SER A 187 10.14 3.04 -12.58
CA SER A 187 9.51 1.75 -12.87
C SER A 187 10.19 1.00 -14.01
N THR A 188 10.10 -0.33 -13.99
CA THR A 188 10.44 -1.21 -15.12
C THR A 188 9.20 -1.84 -15.77
N ASP A 189 8.03 -1.60 -15.20
CA ASP A 189 6.76 -2.08 -15.74
C ASP A 189 6.41 -1.36 -17.04
N LYS A 190 6.21 -2.14 -18.11
CA LYS A 190 5.94 -1.60 -19.44
C LYS A 190 4.64 -0.80 -19.48
N GLU A 191 3.56 -1.34 -18.89
CA GLU A 191 2.23 -0.71 -18.94
C GLU A 191 2.22 0.64 -18.23
N SER A 192 2.96 0.78 -17.13
CA SER A 192 3.05 2.05 -16.40
C SER A 192 3.97 3.08 -17.04
N ARG A 193 4.76 2.69 -18.05
CA ARG A 193 5.72 3.57 -18.72
C ARG A 193 5.31 3.98 -20.15
N GLU A 194 4.55 3.14 -20.83
CA GLU A 194 4.20 3.36 -22.23
C GLU A 194 3.53 4.72 -22.43
N ASP A 195 4.08 5.53 -23.34
CA ASP A 195 3.61 6.88 -23.72
C ASP A 195 3.64 7.96 -22.62
N PHE A 196 4.31 7.73 -21.48
CA PHE A 196 4.46 8.70 -20.40
C PHE A 196 5.83 9.40 -20.34
N GLY A 197 6.71 9.18 -21.35
CA GLY A 197 7.99 9.90 -21.46
C GLY A 197 7.83 11.39 -21.86
N PRO A 198 8.91 12.22 -21.76
CA PRO A 198 10.27 11.84 -21.40
C PRO A 198 10.45 11.57 -19.90
N PHE A 199 11.29 10.58 -19.59
CA PHE A 199 11.53 10.17 -18.19
C PHE A 199 12.57 11.05 -17.52
N LEU A 200 12.51 11.13 -16.18
CA LEU A 200 13.47 11.86 -15.38
C LEU A 200 14.88 11.24 -15.49
N PRO A 201 15.92 12.05 -15.71
CA PRO A 201 17.28 11.57 -15.75
C PRO A 201 17.85 11.26 -14.35
N GLY A 202 18.96 10.52 -14.34
CA GLY A 202 19.70 10.23 -13.13
C GLY A 202 19.05 9.16 -12.23
N ILE A 203 18.36 8.22 -12.85
CA ILE A 203 17.81 7.02 -12.20
C ILE A 203 18.48 5.79 -12.81
N GLU A 204 19.10 4.99 -11.95
CA GLU A 204 19.74 3.70 -12.30
C GLU A 204 18.86 2.58 -11.74
N VAL A 205 18.79 1.46 -12.44
CA VAL A 205 17.98 0.31 -12.05
C VAL A 205 18.90 -0.90 -11.88
N VAL A 206 18.75 -1.62 -10.76
CA VAL A 206 19.41 -2.90 -10.51
C VAL A 206 18.37 -4.01 -10.28
N PRO A 207 18.70 -5.29 -10.52
CA PRO A 207 17.79 -6.37 -10.16
C PRO A 207 17.45 -6.34 -8.65
N PHE A 208 16.20 -6.68 -8.31
CA PHE A 208 15.83 -6.90 -6.91
C PHE A 208 16.45 -8.21 -6.40
N ASN A 209 16.84 -8.22 -5.13
CA ASN A 209 17.49 -9.39 -4.50
C ASN A 209 18.83 -9.78 -5.12
N ASP A 210 19.54 -8.82 -5.69
CA ASP A 210 20.88 -8.97 -6.26
C ASP A 210 21.82 -7.88 -5.72
N ALA A 211 22.44 -8.18 -4.59
CA ALA A 211 23.37 -7.26 -3.94
C ALA A 211 24.70 -7.16 -4.69
N ASP A 212 25.06 -8.15 -5.50
CA ASP A 212 26.28 -8.12 -6.32
C ASP A 212 26.15 -7.11 -7.44
N ALA A 213 25.02 -7.10 -8.14
CA ALA A 213 24.73 -6.08 -9.17
C ALA A 213 24.71 -4.66 -8.58
N LEU A 214 24.19 -4.48 -7.35
CA LEU A 214 24.24 -3.20 -6.65
C LEU A 214 25.68 -2.80 -6.32
N GLU A 215 26.49 -3.73 -5.84
CA GLU A 215 27.91 -3.48 -5.52
C GLU A 215 28.70 -3.07 -6.76
N GLU A 216 28.52 -3.75 -7.89
CA GLU A 216 29.18 -3.39 -9.16
C GLU A 216 28.78 -1.98 -9.62
N LEU A 217 27.50 -1.60 -9.49
CA LEU A 217 27.06 -0.25 -9.79
C LEU A 217 27.69 0.78 -8.84
N PHE A 218 27.80 0.46 -7.54
CA PHE A 218 28.43 1.34 -6.56
C PHE A 218 29.93 1.49 -6.79
N LYS A 219 30.64 0.44 -7.19
CA LYS A 219 32.04 0.53 -7.61
C LYS A 219 32.23 1.47 -8.82
N ALA A 220 31.30 1.40 -9.77
CA ALA A 220 31.39 2.19 -11.00
C ALA A 220 30.98 3.66 -10.84
N LYS A 221 29.99 3.97 -10.01
CA LYS A 221 29.31 5.29 -9.93
C LYS A 221 29.07 5.79 -8.51
N GLY A 222 29.60 5.12 -7.48
CA GLY A 222 29.25 5.38 -6.08
C GLY A 222 29.40 6.83 -5.65
N ASP A 223 30.41 7.53 -6.16
CA ASP A 223 30.64 8.95 -5.84
C ASP A 223 29.45 9.86 -6.21
N ARG A 224 28.67 9.47 -7.22
CA ARG A 224 27.51 10.20 -7.73
C ARG A 224 26.17 9.66 -7.23
N ILE A 225 26.13 8.48 -6.62
CA ILE A 225 24.89 7.87 -6.14
C ILE A 225 24.52 8.51 -4.79
N ALA A 226 23.35 9.12 -4.72
CA ALA A 226 22.85 9.80 -3.52
C ALA A 226 22.02 8.89 -2.62
N GLY A 227 21.26 7.94 -3.21
CA GLY A 227 20.42 7.01 -2.45
C GLY A 227 20.00 5.80 -3.28
N PHE A 228 19.76 4.69 -2.57
CA PHE A 228 19.12 3.49 -3.08
C PHE A 228 17.74 3.39 -2.44
N ILE A 229 16.67 3.38 -3.26
CA ILE A 229 15.29 3.31 -2.84
C ILE A 229 14.73 1.94 -3.18
N VAL A 230 14.25 1.20 -2.19
CA VAL A 230 13.82 -0.19 -2.35
C VAL A 230 12.66 -0.53 -1.42
N GLU A 231 11.73 -1.36 -1.89
CA GLU A 231 10.72 -1.99 -1.04
C GLU A 231 11.37 -3.13 -0.25
N PRO A 232 11.15 -3.29 1.06
CA PRO A 232 11.68 -4.43 1.81
C PRO A 232 11.17 -5.78 1.31
N ILE A 233 9.94 -5.82 0.83
CA ILE A 233 9.29 -6.91 0.11
C ILE A 233 8.53 -6.26 -1.03
N GLN A 234 8.76 -6.68 -2.26
CA GLN A 234 8.04 -6.12 -3.40
C GLN A 234 6.59 -6.63 -3.44
N GLY A 235 5.64 -5.76 -3.14
CA GLY A 235 4.22 -6.12 -3.05
C GLY A 235 3.57 -6.33 -4.41
N GLU A 236 3.64 -5.33 -5.29
CA GLU A 236 2.98 -5.36 -6.60
C GLU A 236 3.63 -6.35 -7.57
N ALA A 237 4.92 -6.62 -7.44
CA ALA A 237 5.62 -7.65 -8.20
C ALA A 237 5.17 -9.09 -7.88
N GLY A 238 4.26 -9.27 -6.92
CA GLY A 238 3.72 -10.57 -6.54
C GLY A 238 4.20 -11.08 -5.19
N VAL A 239 4.39 -10.19 -4.23
CA VAL A 239 4.91 -10.48 -2.88
C VAL A 239 6.25 -11.18 -2.94
N ILE A 240 7.23 -10.54 -3.59
CA ILE A 240 8.58 -11.08 -3.70
C ILE A 240 9.36 -10.81 -2.43
N VAL A 241 9.59 -11.86 -1.65
CA VAL A 241 10.38 -11.83 -0.42
C VAL A 241 11.84 -12.06 -0.80
N PRO A 242 12.77 -11.15 -0.47
CA PRO A 242 14.19 -11.34 -0.79
C PRO A 242 14.82 -12.37 0.16
N SER A 243 16.05 -12.81 -0.18
CA SER A 243 16.88 -13.61 0.73
C SER A 243 17.15 -12.85 2.04
N GLU A 244 17.37 -13.58 3.12
CA GLU A 244 17.55 -12.99 4.44
C GLU A 244 18.78 -12.09 4.55
N ASP A 245 19.81 -12.34 3.76
CA ASP A 245 21.05 -11.58 3.71
C ASP A 245 21.02 -10.36 2.78
N TYR A 246 19.99 -10.23 1.92
CA TYR A 246 19.94 -9.16 0.93
C TYR A 246 19.97 -7.76 1.56
N HIS A 247 19.01 -7.45 2.44
CA HIS A 247 18.93 -6.12 3.07
C HIS A 247 20.11 -5.83 4.02
N PRO A 248 20.60 -6.77 4.84
CA PRO A 248 21.84 -6.58 5.59
C PRO A 248 23.03 -6.18 4.69
N ARG A 249 23.21 -6.88 3.58
CA ARG A 249 24.29 -6.60 2.63
C ARG A 249 24.10 -5.26 1.91
N VAL A 250 22.87 -4.94 1.49
CA VAL A 250 22.51 -3.63 0.92
C VAL A 250 22.84 -2.49 1.89
N ALA A 251 22.47 -2.62 3.16
CA ALA A 251 22.73 -1.60 4.17
C ALA A 251 24.24 -1.39 4.39
N GLU A 252 25.02 -2.46 4.38
CA GLU A 252 26.48 -2.40 4.47
C GLU A 252 27.10 -1.72 3.26
N LEU A 253 26.69 -2.07 2.04
CA LEU A 253 27.13 -1.43 0.80
C LEU A 253 26.78 0.07 0.81
N CYS A 254 25.56 0.43 1.18
CA CYS A 254 25.15 1.84 1.29
C CYS A 254 26.04 2.61 2.25
N LYS A 255 26.36 2.03 3.41
CA LYS A 255 27.28 2.63 4.39
C LYS A 255 28.70 2.76 3.82
N GLN A 256 29.23 1.72 3.18
CA GLN A 256 30.59 1.71 2.61
C GLN A 256 30.79 2.77 1.53
N TYR A 257 29.80 2.96 0.65
CA TYR A 257 29.85 3.92 -0.46
C TYR A 257 29.23 5.29 -0.13
N ASN A 258 28.87 5.52 1.13
CA ASN A 258 28.18 6.76 1.56
C ASN A 258 26.98 7.08 0.68
N VAL A 259 26.07 6.11 0.56
CA VAL A 259 24.80 6.18 -0.17
C VAL A 259 23.68 6.05 0.84
N LEU A 260 22.60 6.84 0.73
CA LEU A 260 21.46 6.69 1.63
C LEU A 260 20.71 5.39 1.31
N TYR A 261 20.50 4.56 2.34
CA TYR A 261 19.61 3.41 2.29
C TYR A 261 18.19 3.86 2.61
N CYS A 262 17.32 3.86 1.58
CA CYS A 262 15.95 4.35 1.66
C CYS A 262 14.97 3.20 1.44
N VAL A 263 14.06 2.97 2.39
CA VAL A 263 13.03 1.93 2.26
C VAL A 263 11.66 2.52 1.98
N ASP A 264 10.96 1.93 1.02
CA ASP A 264 9.56 2.22 0.76
C ASP A 264 8.69 1.23 1.55
N GLU A 265 8.19 1.66 2.70
CA GLU A 265 7.32 0.90 3.60
C GLU A 265 5.83 1.25 3.41
N VAL A 266 5.47 1.86 2.30
CA VAL A 266 4.09 2.28 2.03
C VAL A 266 3.13 1.09 2.08
N GLN A 267 3.53 -0.09 1.58
CA GLN A 267 2.72 -1.30 1.61
C GLN A 267 3.10 -2.26 2.74
N THR A 268 4.36 -2.33 3.09
CA THR A 268 4.93 -3.32 4.02
C THR A 268 4.84 -2.92 5.48
N GLY A 269 4.66 -1.63 5.75
CA GLY A 269 4.63 -1.07 7.10
C GLY A 269 3.31 -1.30 7.86
N PHE A 270 3.27 -0.75 9.05
CA PHE A 270 2.09 -0.77 9.95
C PHE A 270 1.57 -2.19 10.24
N GLY A 271 2.48 -3.08 10.63
CA GLY A 271 2.14 -4.42 11.11
C GLY A 271 1.96 -5.47 10.02
N ARG A 272 1.86 -5.08 8.73
CA ARG A 272 1.51 -5.96 7.61
C ARG A 272 2.34 -7.24 7.54
N THR A 273 3.64 -7.14 7.79
CA THR A 273 4.61 -8.24 7.65
C THR A 273 4.88 -8.99 8.96
N GLY A 274 4.09 -8.74 10.00
CA GLY A 274 4.25 -9.38 11.31
C GLY A 274 5.24 -8.66 12.24
N VAL A 275 5.74 -7.51 11.83
CA VAL A 275 6.51 -6.51 12.59
C VAL A 275 5.99 -5.12 12.23
N ASP A 276 6.30 -4.09 13.02
CA ASP A 276 5.79 -2.75 12.74
C ASP A 276 6.17 -2.26 11.34
N PHE A 277 7.43 -2.48 10.94
CA PHE A 277 7.95 -2.15 9.60
C PHE A 277 8.87 -3.27 9.10
N ALA A 278 8.74 -3.63 7.83
CA ALA A 278 9.37 -4.83 7.28
C ALA A 278 10.90 -4.84 7.31
N HIS A 279 11.58 -3.68 7.28
CA HIS A 279 13.03 -3.62 7.43
C HIS A 279 13.52 -4.25 8.75
N GLN A 280 12.67 -4.30 9.78
CA GLN A 280 12.97 -4.93 11.08
C GLN A 280 13.12 -6.45 10.97
N LEU A 281 12.48 -7.11 9.98
CA LEU A 281 12.65 -8.55 9.71
C LEU A 281 14.10 -8.91 9.40
N TYR A 282 14.84 -7.97 8.82
CA TYR A 282 16.22 -8.14 8.37
C TYR A 282 17.24 -7.53 9.32
N GLY A 283 16.81 -6.99 10.47
CA GLY A 283 17.68 -6.38 11.46
C GLY A 283 18.41 -5.11 10.99
N VAL A 284 17.93 -4.43 9.96
CA VAL A 284 18.54 -3.23 9.39
C VAL A 284 17.78 -1.97 9.80
N LYS A 285 18.49 -0.83 9.84
CA LYS A 285 17.90 0.49 10.04
C LYS A 285 18.17 1.36 8.81
N PRO A 286 17.13 1.80 8.09
CA PRO A 286 17.31 2.67 6.92
C PRO A 286 17.68 4.11 7.35
N ASP A 287 18.22 4.89 6.42
CA ASP A 287 18.45 6.33 6.58
C ASP A 287 17.17 7.14 6.38
N LEU A 288 16.32 6.68 5.46
CA LEU A 288 15.01 7.26 5.14
C LEU A 288 13.97 6.15 4.96
N MET A 289 12.74 6.44 5.32
CA MET A 289 11.60 5.55 5.19
C MET A 289 10.40 6.29 4.64
N GLY A 290 9.74 5.73 3.62
CA GLY A 290 8.45 6.21 3.10
C GLY A 290 7.31 5.40 3.70
N CYS A 291 6.31 6.08 4.29
CA CYS A 291 5.14 5.48 4.91
C CYS A 291 3.85 6.01 4.31
N GLY A 292 2.81 5.16 4.25
CA GLY A 292 1.52 5.56 3.69
C GLY A 292 0.43 4.53 3.97
N LYS A 293 -0.55 4.43 3.09
CA LYS A 293 -1.63 3.43 3.15
C LYS A 293 -2.25 3.30 4.55
N ALA A 294 -1.90 2.28 5.32
CA ALA A 294 -2.42 2.03 6.67
C ALA A 294 -2.16 3.17 7.68
N ALA A 295 -1.30 4.13 7.36
CA ALA A 295 -1.17 5.36 8.14
C ALA A 295 -2.49 6.16 8.20
N GLY A 296 -3.36 5.98 7.20
CA GLY A 296 -4.70 6.59 7.11
C GLY A 296 -5.83 5.64 7.45
N ALA A 297 -5.54 4.38 7.79
CA ALA A 297 -6.49 3.34 8.22
C ALA A 297 -7.73 3.20 7.32
N GLY A 298 -7.62 3.45 6.01
CA GLY A 298 -8.74 3.43 5.07
C GLY A 298 -9.73 4.59 5.19
N ILE A 299 -9.58 5.47 6.21
CA ILE A 299 -10.49 6.60 6.42
C ILE A 299 -10.10 7.78 5.55
N MET A 300 -8.79 8.03 5.43
CA MET A 300 -8.30 9.10 4.55
C MET A 300 -6.85 8.87 4.14
N PRO A 301 -6.41 9.51 3.04
CA PRO A 301 -5.01 9.44 2.64
C PRO A 301 -4.11 10.13 3.68
N VAL A 302 -3.14 9.37 4.21
CA VAL A 302 -2.05 9.88 5.05
C VAL A 302 -0.76 9.22 4.62
N SER A 303 0.29 10.01 4.46
CA SER A 303 1.64 9.50 4.23
C SER A 303 2.68 10.42 4.85
N PHE A 304 3.91 9.95 4.94
CA PHE A 304 5.04 10.76 5.41
C PHE A 304 6.37 10.10 5.02
N ALA A 305 7.42 10.91 4.96
CA ALA A 305 8.79 10.41 5.01
C ALA A 305 9.34 10.58 6.43
N ALA A 306 9.97 9.53 6.95
CA ALA A 306 10.71 9.56 8.21
C ALA A 306 12.20 9.31 7.95
N GLY A 307 13.08 9.86 8.76
CA GLY A 307 14.50 9.67 8.53
C GLY A 307 15.41 10.28 9.59
N ARG A 308 16.71 10.05 9.38
CA ARG A 308 17.77 10.64 10.20
C ARG A 308 17.69 12.18 10.18
N ALA A 309 17.94 12.79 11.32
CA ALA A 309 17.93 14.25 11.47
C ALA A 309 18.85 14.95 10.47
N GLU A 310 20.04 14.42 10.22
CA GLU A 310 21.01 14.93 9.26
C GLU A 310 20.43 15.08 7.85
N VAL A 311 19.69 14.08 7.39
CA VAL A 311 19.09 14.08 6.05
C VAL A 311 17.89 15.03 5.99
N ILE A 312 16.96 14.91 6.95
CA ILE A 312 15.75 15.75 6.99
C ILE A 312 16.11 17.23 7.18
N ASN A 313 17.14 17.57 7.97
CA ASN A 313 17.58 18.94 8.19
C ASN A 313 18.21 19.61 6.95
N THR A 314 18.44 18.88 5.86
CA THR A 314 18.79 19.50 4.57
C THR A 314 17.64 20.34 4.01
N LEU A 315 16.38 20.07 4.42
CA LEU A 315 15.24 20.89 4.05
C LEU A 315 15.31 22.26 4.74
N THR A 316 14.94 23.28 3.99
CA THR A 316 14.86 24.68 4.45
C THR A 316 13.46 25.22 4.17
N PRO A 317 12.98 26.26 4.87
CA PRO A 317 11.71 26.90 4.59
C PRO A 317 11.55 27.19 3.09
N GLY A 318 10.42 26.78 2.52
CA GLY A 318 10.09 26.94 1.11
C GLY A 318 10.68 25.88 0.16
N SER A 319 11.59 25.01 0.62
CA SER A 319 12.21 23.99 -0.25
C SER A 319 11.36 22.76 -0.45
N GLU A 320 10.35 22.54 0.40
CA GLU A 320 9.42 21.44 0.36
C GLU A 320 8.10 21.86 1.00
N GLY A 321 6.97 21.29 0.53
CA GLY A 321 5.66 21.63 1.06
C GLY A 321 4.57 20.66 0.63
N SER A 322 3.46 20.70 1.35
CA SER A 322 2.19 20.05 1.01
C SER A 322 1.07 20.79 1.70
N THR A 323 0.03 21.16 0.98
CA THR A 323 -1.13 21.88 1.56
C THR A 323 -1.82 21.06 2.64
N PHE A 324 -2.01 19.77 2.39
CA PHE A 324 -2.72 18.87 3.29
C PHE A 324 -1.82 17.89 4.05
N GLY A 325 -0.49 17.98 3.89
CA GLY A 325 0.45 17.13 4.64
C GLY A 325 0.37 17.38 6.14
N GLY A 326 -0.25 16.45 6.89
CA GLY A 326 -0.43 16.53 8.33
C GLY A 326 -1.46 17.57 8.78
N PHE A 327 -2.47 17.91 7.97
CA PHE A 327 -3.58 18.76 8.44
C PHE A 327 -4.35 18.06 9.59
N PRO A 328 -5.14 18.80 10.40
CA PRO A 328 -5.65 18.29 11.67
C PRO A 328 -6.34 16.93 11.61
N LEU A 329 -7.24 16.74 10.64
CA LEU A 329 -7.95 15.47 10.48
C LEU A 329 -7.03 14.31 10.11
N ALA A 330 -6.08 14.52 9.19
CA ALA A 330 -5.07 13.52 8.84
C ALA A 330 -4.19 13.14 10.04
N ALA A 331 -3.78 14.14 10.82
CA ALA A 331 -2.97 13.93 12.01
C ALA A 331 -3.72 13.14 13.10
N VAL A 332 -5.01 13.44 13.34
CA VAL A 332 -5.87 12.66 14.24
C VAL A 332 -5.96 11.22 13.76
N THR A 333 -6.33 11.01 12.50
CA THR A 333 -6.48 9.67 11.91
C THR A 333 -5.19 8.86 12.08
N ALA A 334 -4.03 9.42 11.74
CA ALA A 334 -2.75 8.73 11.84
C ALA A 334 -2.37 8.38 13.30
N VAL A 335 -2.60 9.29 14.25
CA VAL A 335 -2.34 9.01 15.67
C VAL A 335 -3.17 7.83 16.16
N TYR A 336 -4.46 7.79 15.81
CA TYR A 336 -5.33 6.71 16.24
C TYR A 336 -5.13 5.42 15.44
N ALA A 337 -4.68 5.51 14.18
CA ALA A 337 -4.24 4.34 13.41
C ALA A 337 -3.01 3.67 14.06
N ILE A 338 -2.04 4.45 14.53
CA ILE A 338 -0.88 3.96 15.29
C ILE A 338 -1.32 3.40 16.65
N LYS A 339 -2.22 4.11 17.35
CA LYS A 339 -2.77 3.63 18.63
C LYS A 339 -3.38 2.25 18.53
N VAL A 340 -4.29 2.04 17.58
CA VAL A 340 -4.94 0.74 17.32
C VAL A 340 -3.91 -0.34 16.98
N LEU A 341 -2.96 -0.04 16.07
CA LEU A 341 -1.90 -0.98 15.70
C LEU A 341 -1.16 -1.52 16.93
N VAL A 342 -0.78 -0.62 17.85
CA VAL A 342 0.02 -0.97 19.04
C VAL A 342 -0.83 -1.63 20.13
N GLU A 343 -1.97 -1.03 20.50
CA GLU A 343 -2.80 -1.49 21.61
C GLU A 343 -3.49 -2.82 21.34
N GLU A 344 -3.88 -3.07 20.08
CA GLU A 344 -4.50 -4.32 19.66
C GLU A 344 -3.45 -5.38 19.20
N ASN A 345 -2.15 -5.08 19.30
CA ASN A 345 -1.05 -5.98 18.92
C ASN A 345 -1.18 -6.54 17.50
N LEU A 346 -1.60 -5.71 16.53
CA LEU A 346 -1.95 -6.16 15.18
C LEU A 346 -0.76 -6.75 14.42
N ALA A 347 0.46 -6.31 14.67
CA ALA A 347 1.66 -6.92 14.09
C ALA A 347 1.85 -8.37 14.55
N GLN A 348 1.60 -8.67 15.84
CA GLN A 348 1.65 -10.04 16.35
C GLN A 348 0.54 -10.90 15.74
N ASN A 349 -0.70 -10.38 15.65
CA ASN A 349 -1.79 -11.10 15.00
C ASN A 349 -1.44 -11.41 13.53
N ALA A 350 -0.87 -10.44 12.81
CA ALA A 350 -0.42 -10.65 11.42
C ALA A 350 0.64 -11.75 11.31
N ARG A 351 1.56 -11.86 12.27
CA ARG A 351 2.58 -12.91 12.29
C ARG A 351 1.95 -14.29 12.48
N GLU A 352 1.05 -14.43 13.45
CA GLU A 352 0.40 -15.70 13.78
C GLU A 352 -0.54 -16.16 12.66
N LYS A 353 -1.43 -15.26 12.21
CA LYS A 353 -2.39 -15.58 11.15
C LYS A 353 -1.69 -15.78 9.80
N GLY A 354 -0.62 -15.03 9.55
CA GLY A 354 0.19 -15.20 8.34
C GLY A 354 0.91 -16.55 8.30
N ALA A 355 1.46 -17.02 9.41
CA ALA A 355 2.04 -18.36 9.51
C ALA A 355 0.97 -19.43 9.22
N ARG A 356 -0.21 -19.34 9.85
CA ARG A 356 -1.34 -20.26 9.59
C ARG A 356 -1.76 -20.26 8.12
N LEU A 357 -1.84 -19.10 7.48
CA LEU A 357 -2.22 -18.99 6.07
C LEU A 357 -1.16 -19.65 5.15
N LEU A 358 0.12 -19.45 5.45
CA LEU A 358 1.22 -20.08 4.70
C LEU A 358 1.23 -21.60 4.87
N ASP A 359 0.92 -22.12 6.07
CA ASP A 359 0.74 -23.56 6.31
C ASP A 359 -0.40 -24.13 5.45
N HIS A 360 -1.51 -23.40 5.33
CA HIS A 360 -2.59 -23.77 4.42
C HIS A 360 -2.16 -23.75 2.95
N PHE A 361 -1.41 -22.74 2.52
CA PHE A 361 -0.90 -22.70 1.15
C PHE A 361 0.02 -23.89 0.85
N GLU A 362 0.88 -24.26 1.79
CA GLU A 362 1.73 -25.45 1.64
C GLU A 362 0.90 -26.74 1.59
N SER A 363 -0.12 -26.88 2.42
CA SER A 363 -1.06 -28.01 2.35
C SER A 363 -1.79 -28.09 0.99
N ILE A 364 -2.26 -26.95 0.47
CA ILE A 364 -2.91 -26.89 -0.85
C ILE A 364 -1.91 -27.25 -1.96
N ARG A 365 -0.66 -26.78 -1.86
CA ARG A 365 0.41 -27.12 -2.80
C ARG A 365 0.70 -28.64 -2.82
N GLN A 366 0.66 -29.28 -1.65
CA GLN A 366 0.86 -30.74 -1.55
C GLN A 366 -0.29 -31.53 -2.18
N ASP A 367 -1.55 -31.03 -2.05
CA ASP A 367 -2.72 -31.67 -2.66
C ASP A 367 -2.78 -31.44 -4.18
N PHE A 368 -2.24 -30.33 -4.68
CA PHE A 368 -2.24 -29.94 -6.10
C PHE A 368 -0.83 -29.58 -6.59
N PRO A 369 0.12 -30.55 -6.56
CA PRO A 369 1.53 -30.27 -6.86
C PRO A 369 1.81 -29.92 -8.33
N ASP A 370 0.88 -30.21 -9.22
CA ASP A 370 0.89 -29.85 -10.65
C ASP A 370 0.28 -28.49 -10.95
N ARG A 371 -0.37 -27.85 -9.98
CA ARG A 371 -1.04 -26.55 -10.15
C ARG A 371 -0.34 -25.43 -9.38
N ILE A 372 0.05 -25.69 -8.15
CA ILE A 372 0.62 -24.69 -7.24
C ILE A 372 2.14 -24.83 -7.19
N LYS A 373 2.83 -23.77 -7.57
CA LYS A 373 4.28 -23.66 -7.51
C LYS A 373 4.78 -23.40 -6.09
N GLU A 374 4.19 -22.36 -5.45
CA GLU A 374 4.56 -21.96 -4.09
C GLU A 374 3.53 -21.06 -3.42
N GLY A 375 3.51 -21.07 -2.10
CA GLY A 375 2.95 -20.00 -1.27
C GLY A 375 4.07 -19.21 -0.61
N ARG A 376 4.00 -17.88 -0.59
CA ARG A 376 5.05 -17.04 -0.02
C ARG A 376 4.50 -15.80 0.66
N GLY A 377 5.32 -15.19 1.53
CA GLY A 377 5.00 -13.96 2.22
C GLY A 377 5.65 -13.83 3.58
N LYS A 378 5.37 -12.73 4.25
CA LYS A 378 5.72 -12.48 5.66
C LYS A 378 4.52 -11.81 6.34
N GLY A 379 4.15 -12.30 7.52
CA GLY A 379 2.91 -11.88 8.18
C GLY A 379 1.71 -12.10 7.26
N LEU A 380 0.82 -11.13 7.16
CA LEU A 380 -0.34 -11.16 6.26
C LEU A 380 -0.09 -10.42 4.92
N LEU A 381 1.14 -10.21 4.52
CA LEU A 381 1.49 -9.89 3.15
C LEU A 381 1.86 -11.20 2.45
N THR A 382 0.87 -11.86 1.84
CA THR A 382 1.02 -13.19 1.27
C THR A 382 0.49 -13.28 -0.16
N ALA A 383 1.03 -14.21 -0.91
CA ALA A 383 0.55 -14.62 -2.22
C ALA A 383 0.79 -16.11 -2.43
N PHE A 384 -0.04 -16.74 -3.27
CA PHE A 384 0.29 -18.03 -3.83
C PHE A 384 0.46 -17.90 -5.33
N GLN A 385 1.37 -18.68 -5.87
CA GLN A 385 1.72 -18.70 -7.28
C GLN A 385 1.45 -20.06 -7.87
N MET A 386 0.75 -20.08 -8.99
CA MET A 386 0.55 -21.24 -9.83
C MET A 386 1.73 -21.43 -10.80
N PHE A 387 1.83 -22.61 -11.41
CA PHE A 387 2.75 -22.80 -12.53
C PHE A 387 2.34 -21.96 -13.74
N ASP A 388 3.31 -21.64 -14.63
CA ASP A 388 3.05 -20.89 -15.87
C ASP A 388 2.51 -21.84 -16.96
N GLU A 389 1.25 -22.24 -16.76
CA GLU A 389 0.52 -23.10 -17.67
C GLU A 389 -0.72 -22.35 -18.23
N PRO A 390 -1.10 -22.56 -19.51
CA PRO A 390 -2.18 -21.80 -20.15
C PRO A 390 -3.54 -21.91 -19.46
N HIS A 391 -3.81 -23.04 -18.80
CA HIS A 391 -5.08 -23.29 -18.10
C HIS A 391 -5.11 -22.73 -16.67
N LEU A 392 -3.94 -22.48 -16.06
CA LEU A 392 -3.81 -21.92 -14.72
C LEU A 392 -3.79 -20.39 -14.82
N ASP A 393 -4.89 -19.76 -14.42
CA ASP A 393 -5.10 -18.32 -14.58
C ASP A 393 -5.56 -17.71 -13.25
N GLY A 394 -4.75 -16.79 -12.72
CA GLY A 394 -5.04 -16.07 -11.46
C GLY A 394 -6.35 -15.29 -11.49
N HIS A 395 -6.73 -14.76 -12.64
CA HIS A 395 -8.03 -14.09 -12.79
C HIS A 395 -9.19 -15.07 -12.57
N LYS A 396 -9.12 -16.28 -13.13
CA LYS A 396 -10.13 -17.30 -12.86
C LYS A 396 -10.20 -17.69 -11.38
N VAL A 397 -9.05 -17.76 -10.71
CA VAL A 397 -9.00 -17.99 -9.26
C VAL A 397 -9.62 -16.84 -8.49
N SER A 398 -9.31 -15.61 -8.83
CA SER A 398 -9.92 -14.41 -8.20
C SER A 398 -11.45 -14.41 -8.37
N LEU A 399 -11.96 -14.73 -9.57
CA LEU A 399 -13.39 -14.88 -9.82
C LEU A 399 -14.02 -16.07 -9.07
N GLY A 400 -13.29 -17.17 -8.96
CA GLY A 400 -13.72 -18.33 -8.17
C GLY A 400 -13.85 -17.99 -6.68
N LEU A 401 -12.86 -17.32 -6.12
CA LEU A 401 -12.88 -16.83 -4.73
C LEU A 401 -14.03 -15.86 -4.48
N LEU A 402 -14.30 -14.96 -5.44
CA LEU A 402 -15.42 -14.03 -5.34
C LEU A 402 -16.77 -14.75 -5.26
N LYS A 403 -16.93 -15.89 -5.94
CA LYS A 403 -18.14 -16.75 -5.85
C LYS A 403 -18.23 -17.46 -4.49
N GLU A 404 -17.11 -17.75 -3.87
CA GLU A 404 -17.04 -18.32 -2.52
C GLU A 404 -17.11 -17.23 -1.41
N GLY A 405 -17.47 -15.99 -1.74
CA GLY A 405 -17.63 -14.91 -0.77
C GLY A 405 -16.30 -14.27 -0.31
N ILE A 406 -15.21 -14.39 -1.08
CA ILE A 406 -13.90 -13.83 -0.73
C ILE A 406 -13.42 -12.91 -1.84
N TYR A 407 -13.05 -11.69 -1.47
CA TYR A 407 -12.39 -10.75 -2.37
C TYR A 407 -10.87 -10.89 -2.29
N ALA A 408 -10.27 -11.42 -3.34
CA ALA A 408 -8.82 -11.47 -3.55
C ALA A 408 -8.51 -11.09 -5.00
N LYS A 409 -7.29 -10.71 -5.31
CA LYS A 409 -6.94 -10.23 -6.65
C LYS A 409 -5.62 -10.80 -7.12
N GLU A 410 -5.60 -11.17 -8.37
CA GLU A 410 -4.38 -11.53 -9.08
C GLU A 410 -3.44 -10.32 -9.22
N THR A 411 -2.14 -10.63 -9.23
CA THR A 411 -1.07 -9.76 -9.68
C THR A 411 -0.19 -10.55 -10.62
N HIS A 412 0.05 -10.05 -11.81
CA HIS A 412 0.53 -10.88 -12.91
C HIS A 412 -0.39 -12.08 -13.18
N ARG A 413 -0.11 -12.87 -14.21
CA ARG A 413 -1.03 -13.87 -14.70
C ARG A 413 -1.28 -15.04 -13.74
N HIS A 414 -0.27 -15.47 -13.00
CA HIS A 414 -0.28 -16.73 -12.25
C HIS A 414 -0.15 -16.57 -10.73
N THR A 415 -0.24 -15.36 -10.23
CA THR A 415 -0.09 -15.07 -8.80
C THR A 415 -1.35 -14.41 -8.26
N VAL A 416 -1.90 -14.92 -7.16
CA VAL A 416 -3.02 -14.28 -6.45
C VAL A 416 -2.57 -13.83 -5.08
N ARG A 417 -2.80 -12.55 -4.76
CA ARG A 417 -2.52 -11.98 -3.44
C ARG A 417 -3.67 -12.26 -2.50
N VAL A 418 -3.30 -12.68 -1.29
CA VAL A 418 -4.22 -12.84 -0.16
C VAL A 418 -3.62 -12.09 1.02
N ALA A 419 -4.16 -10.92 1.30
CA ALA A 419 -3.61 -9.98 2.29
C ALA A 419 -4.74 -9.31 3.09
N PRO A 420 -5.51 -10.07 3.90
CA PRO A 420 -6.67 -9.58 4.64
C PRO A 420 -6.28 -8.55 5.70
N ALA A 421 -7.26 -7.92 6.34
CA ALA A 421 -7.03 -7.01 7.47
C ALA A 421 -6.27 -7.72 8.60
N LEU A 422 -5.46 -6.96 9.37
CA LEU A 422 -4.67 -7.56 10.47
C LEU A 422 -5.53 -7.97 11.68
N THR A 423 -6.79 -7.61 11.66
CA THR A 423 -7.80 -7.99 12.65
C THR A 423 -8.45 -9.34 12.37
N ILE A 424 -8.08 -9.99 11.26
CA ILE A 424 -8.68 -11.28 10.84
C ILE A 424 -8.52 -12.36 11.91
N THR A 425 -9.54 -13.21 12.05
CA THR A 425 -9.57 -14.33 13.01
C THR A 425 -9.01 -15.62 12.38
N ASN A 426 -8.83 -16.66 13.19
CA ASN A 426 -8.46 -17.99 12.68
C ASN A 426 -9.53 -18.54 11.73
N GLU A 427 -10.81 -18.36 12.10
CA GLU A 427 -11.95 -18.80 11.31
C GLU A 427 -11.96 -18.11 9.92
N GLY A 428 -11.62 -16.81 9.88
CA GLY A 428 -11.48 -16.07 8.64
C GLY A 428 -10.33 -16.60 7.76
N ILE A 429 -9.18 -16.95 8.35
CA ILE A 429 -8.06 -17.58 7.63
C ILE A 429 -8.44 -18.96 7.11
N ASP A 430 -9.11 -19.77 7.92
CA ASP A 430 -9.55 -21.12 7.53
C ASP A 430 -10.57 -21.06 6.39
N HIS A 431 -11.52 -20.11 6.47
CA HIS A 431 -12.49 -19.88 5.40
C HIS A 431 -11.82 -19.49 4.07
N ILE A 432 -10.83 -18.58 4.09
CA ILE A 432 -10.04 -18.26 2.89
C ILE A 432 -9.35 -19.51 2.33
N ALA A 433 -8.76 -20.34 3.19
CA ALA A 433 -8.05 -21.54 2.76
C ALA A 433 -8.97 -22.60 2.17
N GLU A 434 -10.15 -22.83 2.75
CA GLU A 434 -11.17 -23.75 2.25
C GLU A 434 -11.69 -23.30 0.88
N ALA A 435 -12.03 -22.04 0.73
CA ALA A 435 -12.47 -21.47 -0.54
C ALA A 435 -11.38 -21.60 -1.60
N LEU A 436 -10.13 -21.27 -1.28
CA LEU A 436 -9.02 -21.40 -2.19
C LEU A 436 -8.82 -22.86 -2.64
N ARG A 437 -8.85 -23.82 -1.70
CA ARG A 437 -8.75 -25.26 -2.00
C ARG A 437 -9.85 -25.71 -2.98
N LYS A 438 -11.09 -25.30 -2.73
CA LYS A 438 -12.24 -25.61 -3.58
C LYS A 438 -12.08 -25.04 -5.00
N VAL A 439 -11.63 -23.78 -5.10
CA VAL A 439 -11.40 -23.12 -6.39
C VAL A 439 -10.27 -23.82 -7.16
N ILE A 440 -9.13 -24.10 -6.51
CA ILE A 440 -7.99 -24.76 -7.14
C ILE A 440 -8.39 -26.19 -7.60
N ALA A 441 -9.20 -26.92 -6.82
CA ALA A 441 -9.68 -28.24 -7.22
C ALA A 441 -10.53 -28.21 -8.50
N SER A 442 -11.19 -27.09 -8.79
CA SER A 442 -12.06 -26.92 -9.96
C SER A 442 -11.36 -26.47 -11.24
N LEU A 443 -10.07 -26.08 -11.17
CA LEU A 443 -9.26 -25.72 -12.35
C LEU A 443 -8.84 -26.95 -13.15
#